data_4852e786dca8a8ff0bf151656c8bfb28
#
_entry.id   4852e786dca8a8ff0bf151656c8bfb28
#
_cell.length_a   1.000
_cell.length_b   1.000
_cell.length_c   1.000
_cell.angle_alpha   90.00
_cell.angle_beta   90.00
_cell.angle_gamma   90.00
#
_symmetry.space_group_name_H-M   'P 1'
#
loop_
_entity.id
_entity.type
_entity.pdbx_description
1 polymer ?
#
loop_
_entity_poly.entity_id
_entity_poly.type
_entity_poly.pdbx_seq_one_letter_code
_entity_poly.pdbx_strand_id
1 'polypeptide(L)'
;MSEPNSRARDTLRVRLLQTDPVLGDVDRNLQSLDELIGSSSDCDLVVAPELATHGYHLSEVPDAMPLQPDDERLLGLGRHGPAAVVGFAEAFRHHTFNSAALLTNGSSRIQRKMYLPTYKGWEERKHFRPGGQLHCEDLLNTRLSVLICNDAWQPAIPWLAAHGGAEVLVVPVNSATSNVGVPTERAWEILLLHAAVVLQSYVVFVNRCGEENQRDFWGGSRVFSPSGEVLGQLGSEPGELDCELDLGALRTLRRQWPLLQESRADLIAREASRLAEEEA
;
A
#
# COMPACT_ATOMS: atom_id res chain seq x y z
N MET A 1 14.23 -40.93 8.63
CA MET A 1 14.12 -39.77 7.73
C MET A 1 13.23 -38.77 8.46
N SER A 2 13.84 -37.81 9.14
CA SER A 2 13.15 -36.75 9.88
C SER A 2 12.67 -35.70 8.89
N GLU A 3 11.36 -35.43 8.87
CA GLU A 3 10.78 -34.32 8.14
C GLU A 3 11.45 -32.99 8.58
N PRO A 4 11.76 -32.09 7.64
CA PRO A 4 12.25 -30.77 8.03
C PRO A 4 11.11 -30.04 8.72
N ASN A 5 11.33 -29.76 10.00
CA ASN A 5 10.50 -28.96 10.88
C ASN A 5 10.27 -27.58 10.23
N SER A 6 9.14 -27.40 9.55
CA SER A 6 8.70 -26.09 9.02
C SER A 6 8.26 -25.22 10.19
N ARG A 7 9.23 -24.73 10.99
CA ARG A 7 8.97 -23.56 11.83
C ARG A 7 8.59 -22.44 10.86
N ALA A 8 7.34 -22.00 10.92
CA ALA A 8 6.91 -20.78 10.25
C ALA A 8 7.97 -19.71 10.53
N ARG A 9 8.55 -19.11 9.52
CA ARG A 9 9.54 -18.04 9.69
C ARG A 9 8.85 -16.92 10.45
N ASP A 10 9.41 -16.52 11.59
CA ASP A 10 8.91 -15.37 12.35
C ASP A 10 9.32 -14.03 11.73
N THR A 11 9.80 -14.03 10.49
CA THR A 11 10.23 -12.85 9.74
C THR A 11 9.58 -12.82 8.36
N LEU A 12 9.39 -11.60 7.82
CA LEU A 12 8.95 -11.33 6.46
C LEU A 12 9.97 -10.39 5.79
N ARG A 13 10.56 -10.82 4.68
CA ARG A 13 11.46 -9.98 3.88
C ARG A 13 10.67 -9.19 2.85
N VAL A 14 10.75 -7.86 2.93
CA VAL A 14 10.00 -6.94 2.08
C VAL A 14 10.96 -6.10 1.26
N ARG A 15 10.75 -6.00 -0.05
CA ARG A 15 11.40 -5.07 -0.95
C ARG A 15 10.44 -3.97 -1.38
N LEU A 16 10.84 -2.72 -1.18
CA LEU A 16 10.14 -1.53 -1.65
C LEU A 16 10.76 -1.12 -2.99
N LEU A 17 9.91 -0.93 -4.00
CA LEU A 17 10.30 -0.42 -5.32
C LEU A 17 9.86 1.04 -5.42
N GLN A 18 10.80 1.98 -5.27
CA GLN A 18 10.55 3.39 -5.54
C GLN A 18 10.77 3.66 -7.02
N THR A 19 9.70 3.74 -7.80
CA THR A 19 9.75 3.87 -9.25
C THR A 19 9.33 5.25 -9.72
N ASP A 20 9.74 5.60 -10.96
CA ASP A 20 9.26 6.74 -11.74
C ASP A 20 8.55 6.21 -12.99
N PRO A 21 7.25 5.88 -12.91
CA PRO A 21 6.53 5.32 -14.04
C PRO A 21 6.33 6.36 -15.14
N VAL A 22 6.46 5.93 -16.39
CA VAL A 22 6.17 6.78 -17.56
C VAL A 22 4.67 6.92 -17.70
N LEU A 23 4.17 8.15 -17.71
CA LEU A 23 2.74 8.44 -17.79
C LEU A 23 2.13 7.82 -19.04
N GLY A 24 1.15 6.94 -18.85
CA GLY A 24 0.36 6.29 -19.91
C GLY A 24 1.07 5.15 -20.66
N ASP A 25 2.37 4.94 -20.46
CA ASP A 25 3.11 3.85 -21.12
C ASP A 25 3.04 2.56 -20.29
N VAL A 26 1.85 1.94 -20.32
CA VAL A 26 1.53 0.76 -19.49
C VAL A 26 2.46 -0.41 -19.79
N ASP A 27 2.78 -0.66 -21.06
CA ASP A 27 3.62 -1.79 -21.45
C ASP A 27 5.05 -1.63 -20.93
N ARG A 28 5.63 -0.44 -21.06
CA ARG A 28 6.95 -0.12 -20.54
C ARG A 28 7.01 -0.21 -19.01
N ASN A 29 5.99 0.31 -18.33
CA ASN A 29 5.93 0.27 -16.88
C ASN A 29 5.78 -1.17 -16.35
N LEU A 30 4.95 -2.00 -17.00
CA LEU A 30 4.82 -3.42 -16.67
C LEU A 30 6.11 -4.19 -16.93
N GLN A 31 6.82 -3.92 -18.04
CA GLN A 31 8.10 -4.53 -18.31
C GLN A 31 9.14 -4.17 -17.24
N SER A 32 9.22 -2.90 -16.85
CA SER A 32 10.12 -2.46 -15.77
C SER A 32 9.80 -3.14 -14.44
N LEU A 33 8.52 -3.26 -14.10
CA LEU A 33 8.09 -3.96 -12.89
C LEU A 33 8.41 -5.46 -12.95
N ASP A 34 8.26 -6.10 -14.11
CA ASP A 34 8.59 -7.51 -14.32
C ASP A 34 10.08 -7.78 -14.07
N GLU A 35 10.96 -6.92 -14.58
CA GLU A 35 12.40 -7.01 -14.37
C GLU A 35 12.76 -6.83 -12.88
N LEU A 36 12.19 -5.81 -12.20
CA LEU A 36 12.45 -5.51 -10.80
C LEU A 36 11.91 -6.60 -9.86
N ILE A 37 10.70 -7.08 -10.08
CA ILE A 37 10.11 -8.16 -9.28
C ILE A 37 10.83 -9.48 -9.55
N GLY A 38 11.20 -9.74 -10.81
CA GLY A 38 11.95 -10.93 -11.21
C GLY A 38 13.33 -11.02 -10.56
N SER A 39 13.99 -9.87 -10.30
CA SER A 39 15.26 -9.81 -9.58
C SER A 39 15.13 -9.97 -8.06
N SER A 40 13.91 -10.04 -7.52
CA SER A 40 13.60 -10.01 -6.07
C SER A 40 13.33 -11.39 -5.48
N SER A 41 13.86 -12.44 -6.06
CA SER A 41 13.58 -13.85 -5.66
C SER A 41 13.97 -14.21 -4.22
N ASP A 42 14.78 -13.39 -3.56
CA ASP A 42 15.20 -13.53 -2.16
C ASP A 42 14.24 -12.86 -1.17
N CYS A 43 13.22 -12.16 -1.67
CA CYS A 43 12.18 -11.51 -0.87
C CYS A 43 10.91 -12.36 -0.76
N ASP A 44 10.10 -12.06 0.26
CA ASP A 44 8.78 -12.67 0.47
C ASP A 44 7.66 -11.81 -0.12
N LEU A 45 7.84 -10.46 -0.08
CA LEU A 45 6.90 -9.47 -0.57
C LEU A 45 7.66 -8.33 -1.28
N VAL A 46 7.19 -7.96 -2.45
CA VAL A 46 7.65 -6.77 -3.19
C VAL A 46 6.51 -5.77 -3.27
N VAL A 47 6.78 -4.50 -3.05
CA VAL A 47 5.75 -3.45 -3.05
C VAL A 47 6.15 -2.34 -4.02
N ALA A 48 5.30 -2.09 -5.01
CA ALA A 48 5.38 -0.96 -5.93
C ALA A 48 4.41 0.17 -5.53
N PRO A 49 4.61 1.41 -6.03
CA PRO A 49 3.75 2.55 -5.70
C PRO A 49 2.30 2.42 -6.19
N GLU A 50 1.47 3.37 -5.78
CA GLU A 50 0.15 3.61 -6.35
C GLU A 50 0.27 3.92 -7.84
N LEU A 51 -0.63 3.35 -8.67
CA LEU A 51 -0.67 3.53 -10.13
C LEU A 51 0.69 3.30 -10.81
N ALA A 52 1.54 2.44 -10.28
CA ALA A 52 2.89 2.16 -10.80
C ALA A 52 2.90 1.69 -12.25
N THR A 53 1.80 1.14 -12.74
CA THR A 53 1.65 0.68 -14.12
C THR A 53 1.24 1.78 -15.09
N HIS A 54 0.69 2.92 -14.61
CA HIS A 54 0.05 3.91 -15.47
C HIS A 54 0.63 5.33 -15.35
N GLY A 55 1.23 5.69 -14.20
CA GLY A 55 1.42 7.09 -13.81
C GLY A 55 0.14 7.66 -13.21
N TYR A 56 0.16 8.93 -12.77
CA TYR A 56 -0.93 9.50 -11.99
C TYR A 56 -1.92 10.35 -12.79
N HIS A 57 -1.44 11.17 -13.72
CA HIS A 57 -2.27 12.14 -14.46
C HIS A 57 -2.95 11.54 -15.70
N LEU A 58 -3.73 10.48 -15.50
CA LEU A 58 -4.36 9.72 -16.60
C LEU A 58 -5.34 10.53 -17.43
N SER A 59 -5.87 11.64 -16.95
CA SER A 59 -6.72 12.55 -17.73
C SER A 59 -6.00 13.18 -18.91
N GLU A 60 -4.68 13.20 -18.91
CA GLU A 60 -3.84 13.77 -19.97
C GLU A 60 -3.45 12.74 -21.03
N VAL A 61 -3.73 11.47 -20.75
CA VAL A 61 -3.43 10.35 -21.66
C VAL A 61 -4.70 9.54 -21.90
N PRO A 62 -5.62 10.02 -22.77
CA PRO A 62 -6.90 9.35 -23.01
C PRO A 62 -6.79 7.90 -23.47
N ASP A 63 -5.65 7.52 -24.09
CA ASP A 63 -5.40 6.19 -24.62
C ASP A 63 -4.75 5.23 -23.60
N ALA A 64 -4.42 5.70 -22.38
CA ALA A 64 -3.93 4.83 -21.31
C ALA A 64 -5.07 3.93 -20.82
N MET A 65 -5.15 2.74 -21.41
CA MET A 65 -6.23 1.79 -21.13
C MET A 65 -6.05 1.15 -19.74
N PRO A 66 -7.07 1.25 -18.86
CA PRO A 66 -7.07 0.54 -17.59
C PRO A 66 -6.98 -0.98 -17.82
N LEU A 67 -6.28 -1.69 -16.90
CA LEU A 67 -6.11 -3.14 -16.94
C LEU A 67 -7.29 -3.85 -16.29
N GLN A 68 -7.66 -5.02 -16.82
CA GLN A 68 -8.55 -5.93 -16.11
C GLN A 68 -7.79 -6.59 -14.92
N PRO A 69 -8.48 -6.97 -13.83
CA PRO A 69 -7.83 -7.67 -12.71
C PRO A 69 -7.18 -9.01 -13.07
N ASP A 70 -7.59 -9.59 -14.18
CA ASP A 70 -7.10 -10.86 -14.76
C ASP A 70 -6.21 -10.66 -16.01
N ASP A 71 -5.73 -9.43 -16.25
CA ASP A 71 -4.77 -9.18 -17.35
C ASP A 71 -3.51 -10.03 -17.14
N GLU A 72 -3.17 -10.82 -18.15
CA GLU A 72 -2.06 -11.79 -18.08
C GLU A 72 -0.70 -11.13 -17.82
N ARG A 73 -0.49 -9.89 -18.25
CA ARG A 73 0.74 -9.13 -17.97
C ARG A 73 0.83 -8.75 -16.51
N LEU A 74 -0.29 -8.33 -15.91
CA LEU A 74 -0.38 -8.04 -14.47
C LEU A 74 -0.20 -9.31 -13.64
N LEU A 75 -0.91 -10.39 -13.98
CA LEU A 75 -0.81 -11.68 -13.29
C LEU A 75 0.59 -12.30 -13.43
N GLY A 76 1.28 -12.02 -14.54
CA GLY A 76 2.65 -12.45 -14.81
C GLY A 76 3.62 -12.01 -13.71
N LEU A 77 3.48 -10.78 -13.21
CA LEU A 77 4.32 -10.25 -12.14
C LEU A 77 4.31 -11.09 -10.85
N GLY A 78 3.22 -11.78 -10.56
CA GLY A 78 3.09 -12.67 -9.40
C GLY A 78 3.69 -14.08 -9.61
N ARG A 79 4.32 -14.36 -10.75
CA ARG A 79 4.90 -15.70 -11.06
C ARG A 79 6.39 -15.79 -10.73
N HIS A 80 7.04 -14.69 -10.37
CA HIS A 80 8.48 -14.64 -10.07
C HIS A 80 8.90 -15.24 -8.73
N GLY A 81 7.95 -15.63 -7.88
CA GLY A 81 8.22 -16.26 -6.58
C GLY A 81 7.75 -15.40 -5.40
N PRO A 82 8.22 -14.15 -5.19
CA PRO A 82 7.68 -13.30 -4.15
C PRO A 82 6.23 -12.91 -4.45
N ALA A 83 5.45 -12.63 -3.39
CA ALA A 83 4.20 -11.91 -3.55
C ALA A 83 4.50 -10.47 -3.97
N ALA A 84 3.63 -9.85 -4.78
CA ALA A 84 3.82 -8.46 -5.18
C ALA A 84 2.57 -7.63 -4.95
N VAL A 85 2.72 -6.42 -4.40
CA VAL A 85 1.66 -5.39 -4.35
C VAL A 85 1.96 -4.37 -5.43
N VAL A 86 1.07 -4.24 -6.42
CA VAL A 86 1.26 -3.36 -7.57
C VAL A 86 0.06 -2.46 -7.76
N GLY A 87 0.28 -1.13 -7.75
CA GLY A 87 -0.75 -0.13 -8.03
C GLY A 87 -1.05 -0.02 -9.52
N PHE A 88 -2.34 0.01 -9.88
CA PHE A 88 -2.79 0.09 -11.28
C PHE A 88 -4.15 0.76 -11.42
N ALA A 89 -4.45 1.29 -12.63
CA ALA A 89 -5.82 1.67 -12.99
C ALA A 89 -6.58 0.41 -13.41
N GLU A 90 -7.63 0.09 -12.65
CA GLU A 90 -8.45 -1.11 -12.84
C GLU A 90 -9.67 -0.80 -13.70
N ALA A 91 -9.90 -1.59 -14.75
CA ALA A 91 -11.16 -1.64 -15.46
C ALA A 91 -12.06 -2.73 -14.85
N PHE A 92 -13.22 -2.37 -14.37
CA PHE A 92 -14.22 -3.33 -13.88
C PHE A 92 -15.62 -2.95 -14.34
N ARG A 93 -16.21 -3.76 -15.18
CA ARG A 93 -17.50 -3.49 -15.84
C ARG A 93 -17.43 -2.16 -16.61
N HIS A 94 -18.19 -1.15 -16.18
CA HIS A 94 -18.27 0.18 -16.80
C HIS A 94 -17.54 1.26 -15.98
N HIS A 95 -16.70 0.86 -15.01
CA HIS A 95 -16.04 1.76 -14.09
C HIS A 95 -14.53 1.55 -14.09
N THR A 96 -13.82 2.62 -13.79
CA THR A 96 -12.40 2.60 -13.54
C THR A 96 -12.16 2.83 -12.04
N PHE A 97 -11.21 2.09 -11.46
CA PHE A 97 -10.79 2.22 -10.07
C PHE A 97 -9.28 2.47 -9.99
N ASN A 98 -8.87 3.23 -8.99
CA ASN A 98 -7.50 3.25 -8.52
C ASN A 98 -7.33 2.07 -7.58
N SER A 99 -6.54 1.08 -7.96
CA SER A 99 -6.47 -0.21 -7.29
C SER A 99 -5.05 -0.67 -7.05
N ALA A 100 -4.87 -1.53 -6.07
CA ALA A 100 -3.65 -2.29 -5.86
C ALA A 100 -3.97 -3.78 -5.92
N ALA A 101 -3.19 -4.52 -6.69
CA ALA A 101 -3.27 -5.97 -6.77
C ALA A 101 -2.23 -6.60 -5.84
N LEU A 102 -2.65 -7.47 -4.93
CA LEU A 102 -1.78 -8.43 -4.27
C LEU A 102 -1.69 -9.67 -5.16
N LEU A 103 -0.56 -9.84 -5.80
CA LEU A 103 -0.27 -10.88 -6.78
C LEU A 103 0.49 -12.03 -6.12
N THR A 104 0.00 -13.25 -6.29
CA THR A 104 0.63 -14.46 -5.77
C THR A 104 0.42 -15.62 -6.74
N ASN A 105 1.48 -16.29 -7.17
CA ASN A 105 1.40 -17.49 -8.01
C ASN A 105 0.47 -17.33 -9.24
N GLY A 106 0.49 -16.15 -9.89
CA GLY A 106 -0.35 -15.86 -11.06
C GLY A 106 -1.83 -15.63 -10.76
N SER A 107 -2.19 -15.33 -9.50
CA SER A 107 -3.51 -14.90 -9.07
C SER A 107 -3.46 -13.51 -8.47
N SER A 108 -4.59 -12.79 -8.46
CA SER A 108 -4.70 -11.44 -7.90
C SER A 108 -5.79 -11.36 -6.84
N ARG A 109 -5.54 -10.56 -5.79
CA ARG A 109 -6.54 -10.05 -4.86
C ARG A 109 -6.49 -8.54 -4.91
N ILE A 110 -7.63 -7.90 -5.09
CA ILE A 110 -7.72 -6.47 -5.42
C ILE A 110 -8.19 -5.67 -4.22
N GLN A 111 -7.40 -4.68 -3.82
CA GLN A 111 -7.86 -3.59 -2.97
C GLN A 111 -8.12 -2.36 -3.84
N ARG A 112 -9.32 -1.80 -3.79
CA ARG A 112 -9.69 -0.55 -4.45
C ARG A 112 -9.57 0.61 -3.47
N LYS A 113 -9.01 1.73 -3.92
CA LYS A 113 -8.92 2.97 -3.12
C LYS A 113 -10.30 3.46 -2.73
N MET A 114 -10.49 3.70 -1.44
CA MET A 114 -11.80 4.08 -0.88
C MET A 114 -11.97 5.59 -0.80
N TYR A 115 -10.90 6.33 -0.53
CA TYR A 115 -10.93 7.77 -0.34
C TYR A 115 -10.17 8.49 -1.46
N LEU A 116 -10.92 8.99 -2.43
CA LEU A 116 -10.41 9.67 -3.61
C LEU A 116 -10.26 11.18 -3.33
N PRO A 117 -9.05 11.77 -3.34
CA PRO A 117 -8.85 13.18 -3.10
C PRO A 117 -9.46 14.05 -4.22
N THR A 118 -10.08 15.17 -3.81
CA THR A 118 -10.73 16.14 -4.71
C THR A 118 -10.32 17.58 -4.40
N TYR A 119 -9.22 17.77 -3.69
CA TYR A 119 -8.72 19.07 -3.24
C TYR A 119 -7.37 19.40 -3.87
N LYS A 120 -7.00 20.67 -3.92
CA LYS A 120 -5.69 21.18 -4.40
C LYS A 120 -5.31 20.69 -5.81
N GLY A 121 -6.28 20.55 -6.71
CA GLY A 121 -6.05 20.08 -8.08
C GLY A 121 -5.92 18.56 -8.21
N TRP A 122 -6.16 17.81 -7.14
CA TRP A 122 -6.42 16.38 -7.22
C TRP A 122 -7.89 16.17 -7.58
N GLU A 123 -8.15 15.43 -8.63
CA GLU A 123 -9.51 15.28 -9.17
C GLU A 123 -9.87 13.80 -9.40
N GLU A 124 -9.40 12.92 -8.50
CA GLU A 124 -9.54 11.47 -8.68
C GLU A 124 -11.00 11.02 -8.89
N ARG A 125 -11.99 11.68 -8.27
CA ARG A 125 -13.41 11.34 -8.45
C ARG A 125 -13.93 11.60 -9.86
N LYS A 126 -13.23 12.36 -10.69
CA LYS A 126 -13.59 12.52 -12.11
C LYS A 126 -13.22 11.29 -12.93
N HIS A 127 -12.22 10.53 -12.49
CA HIS A 127 -11.62 9.43 -13.24
C HIS A 127 -11.91 8.07 -12.62
N PHE A 128 -12.04 8.00 -11.28
CA PHE A 128 -12.18 6.76 -10.54
C PHE A 128 -13.45 6.72 -9.71
N ARG A 129 -13.96 5.50 -9.53
CA ARG A 129 -14.95 5.18 -8.52
C ARG A 129 -14.29 4.79 -7.20
N PRO A 130 -14.85 5.17 -6.04
CA PRO A 130 -14.34 4.71 -4.75
C PRO A 130 -14.61 3.22 -4.55
N GLY A 131 -13.67 2.53 -3.91
CA GLY A 131 -13.87 1.21 -3.36
C GLY A 131 -14.84 1.23 -2.18
N GLY A 132 -15.47 0.10 -1.90
CA GLY A 132 -16.45 -0.02 -0.81
C GLY A 132 -16.08 -1.00 0.29
N GLN A 133 -14.89 -1.62 0.21
CA GLN A 133 -14.45 -2.64 1.17
C GLN A 133 -12.96 -2.52 1.46
N LEU A 134 -12.61 -2.76 2.72
CA LEU A 134 -11.24 -2.92 3.18
C LEU A 134 -10.96 -4.41 3.35
N HIS A 135 -9.86 -4.87 2.78
CA HIS A 135 -9.44 -6.26 2.86
C HIS A 135 -8.22 -6.42 3.75
N CYS A 136 -8.20 -7.51 4.53
CA CYS A 136 -7.03 -8.02 5.22
C CYS A 136 -6.73 -9.39 4.67
N GLU A 137 -5.55 -9.57 4.08
CA GLU A 137 -5.16 -10.74 3.33
C GLU A 137 -4.09 -11.53 4.05
N ASP A 138 -4.27 -12.85 4.11
CA ASP A 138 -3.24 -13.73 4.66
C ASP A 138 -2.13 -13.93 3.62
N LEU A 139 -0.89 -13.71 4.03
CA LEU A 139 0.31 -13.92 3.25
C LEU A 139 1.35 -14.65 4.08
N LEU A 140 1.71 -15.86 3.66
CA LEU A 140 2.63 -16.72 4.40
C LEU A 140 2.16 -16.90 5.87
N ASN A 141 2.95 -16.39 6.82
CA ASN A 141 2.68 -16.49 8.25
C ASN A 141 2.20 -15.16 8.88
N THR A 142 1.79 -14.19 8.06
CA THR A 142 1.32 -12.87 8.50
C THR A 142 0.02 -12.48 7.83
N ARG A 143 -0.58 -11.41 8.28
CA ARG A 143 -1.73 -10.78 7.67
C ARG A 143 -1.41 -9.35 7.31
N LEU A 144 -1.72 -8.93 6.10
CA LEU A 144 -1.49 -7.57 5.63
C LEU A 144 -2.79 -6.89 5.17
N SER A 145 -2.78 -5.57 5.15
CA SER A 145 -3.81 -4.76 4.52
C SER A 145 -3.17 -3.69 3.66
N VAL A 146 -3.70 -3.46 2.46
CA VAL A 146 -3.23 -2.42 1.55
C VAL A 146 -4.10 -1.18 1.70
N LEU A 147 -3.48 -0.05 2.02
CA LEU A 147 -4.11 1.25 2.22
C LEU A 147 -3.58 2.21 1.16
N ILE A 148 -4.37 2.46 0.10
CA ILE A 148 -3.87 3.21 -1.05
C ILE A 148 -3.90 4.71 -0.75
N CYS A 149 -2.71 5.29 -0.55
CA CYS A 149 -2.47 6.73 -0.43
C CYS A 149 -3.45 7.41 0.56
N ASN A 150 -4.46 8.13 0.08
CA ASN A 150 -5.43 8.87 0.90
C ASN A 150 -6.26 7.99 1.84
N ASP A 151 -6.31 6.68 1.65
CA ASP A 151 -6.95 5.77 2.61
C ASP A 151 -6.23 5.79 3.96
N ALA A 152 -4.89 5.91 3.96
CA ALA A 152 -4.10 5.99 5.18
C ALA A 152 -4.29 7.31 5.95
N TRP A 153 -4.79 8.38 5.30
CA TRP A 153 -5.12 9.65 5.94
C TRP A 153 -6.44 9.63 6.72
N GLN A 154 -7.24 8.59 6.52
CA GLN A 154 -8.51 8.43 7.23
C GLN A 154 -8.28 7.61 8.50
N PRO A 155 -8.33 8.20 9.71
CA PRO A 155 -7.90 7.52 10.95
C PRO A 155 -8.59 6.17 11.19
N ALA A 156 -9.84 6.05 10.75
CA ALA A 156 -10.62 4.82 10.89
C ALA A 156 -10.09 3.67 10.02
N ILE A 157 -9.47 3.94 8.88
CA ILE A 157 -9.08 2.88 7.92
C ILE A 157 -7.88 2.08 8.43
N PRO A 158 -6.73 2.68 8.83
CA PRO A 158 -5.65 1.93 9.47
C PRO A 158 -6.12 1.20 10.73
N TRP A 159 -7.00 1.84 11.53
CA TRP A 159 -7.57 1.24 12.73
C TRP A 159 -8.38 -0.03 12.39
N LEU A 160 -9.26 0.03 11.37
CA LEU A 160 -10.03 -1.13 10.89
C LEU A 160 -9.12 -2.24 10.38
N ALA A 161 -8.05 -1.91 9.64
CA ALA A 161 -7.08 -2.87 9.15
C ALA A 161 -6.40 -3.63 10.31
N ALA A 162 -5.92 -2.89 11.32
CA ALA A 162 -5.27 -3.50 12.49
C ALA A 162 -6.23 -4.40 13.29
N HIS A 163 -7.50 -3.97 13.48
CA HIS A 163 -8.54 -4.78 14.12
C HIS A 163 -9.01 -5.95 13.24
N GLY A 164 -8.87 -5.84 11.92
CA GLY A 164 -9.00 -6.96 10.97
C GLY A 164 -7.86 -7.98 11.06
N GLY A 165 -6.89 -7.73 11.95
CA GLY A 165 -5.76 -8.61 12.22
C GLY A 165 -4.50 -8.30 11.43
N ALA A 166 -4.44 -7.19 10.67
CA ALA A 166 -3.24 -6.83 9.94
C ALA A 166 -2.05 -6.60 10.88
N GLU A 167 -0.95 -7.27 10.60
CA GLU A 167 0.36 -7.10 11.22
C GLU A 167 1.24 -6.15 10.39
N VAL A 168 0.92 -6.05 9.09
CA VAL A 168 1.62 -5.20 8.12
C VAL A 168 0.61 -4.32 7.39
N LEU A 169 0.79 -3.01 7.46
CA LEU A 169 0.05 -2.01 6.68
C LEU A 169 0.91 -1.61 5.48
N VAL A 170 0.48 -1.99 4.29
CA VAL A 170 1.16 -1.65 3.03
C VAL A 170 0.52 -0.39 2.46
N VAL A 171 1.30 0.67 2.26
CA VAL A 171 0.81 1.99 1.87
C VAL A 171 1.48 2.43 0.56
N PRO A 172 0.96 1.99 -0.61
CA PRO A 172 1.40 2.48 -1.90
C PRO A 172 0.85 3.88 -2.18
N VAL A 173 1.70 4.80 -2.66
CA VAL A 173 1.40 6.23 -2.71
C VAL A 173 1.91 6.89 -3.99
N ASN A 174 1.22 7.95 -4.42
CA ASN A 174 1.66 8.97 -5.36
C ASN A 174 1.59 10.34 -4.69
N SER A 175 2.50 10.62 -3.77
CA SER A 175 2.52 11.87 -3.02
C SER A 175 3.53 12.85 -3.62
N ALA A 176 3.02 13.98 -4.09
CA ALA A 176 3.86 15.07 -4.57
C ALA A 176 4.18 16.08 -3.46
N THR A 177 5.26 16.80 -3.64
CA THR A 177 5.70 17.87 -2.76
C THR A 177 4.64 18.96 -2.65
N SER A 178 4.32 19.38 -1.44
CA SER A 178 3.43 20.50 -1.17
C SER A 178 3.79 21.12 0.17
N ASN A 179 3.87 22.46 0.18
CA ASN A 179 4.22 23.26 1.36
C ASN A 179 3.01 24.04 1.91
N VAL A 180 1.79 23.65 1.56
CA VAL A 180 0.58 24.30 2.08
C VAL A 180 0.21 23.72 3.44
N GLY A 181 0.43 24.46 4.49
CA GLY A 181 0.29 24.03 5.86
C GLY A 181 1.53 23.26 6.35
N VAL A 182 1.37 22.01 6.76
CA VAL A 182 2.49 21.13 7.09
C VAL A 182 3.11 20.59 5.78
N PRO A 183 4.45 20.63 5.61
CA PRO A 183 5.10 19.99 4.45
C PRO A 183 4.65 18.54 4.31
N THR A 184 4.35 18.13 3.08
CA THR A 184 3.71 16.83 2.81
C THR A 184 4.52 15.65 3.37
N GLU A 185 5.84 15.67 3.20
CA GLU A 185 6.74 14.63 3.75
C GLU A 185 6.64 14.51 5.26
N ARG A 186 6.63 15.67 5.96
CA ARG A 186 6.50 15.72 7.42
C ARG A 186 5.13 15.23 7.89
N ALA A 187 4.08 15.58 7.15
CA ALA A 187 2.73 15.12 7.47
C ALA A 187 2.61 13.58 7.33
N TRP A 188 3.19 13.01 6.27
CA TRP A 188 3.28 11.57 6.08
C TRP A 188 4.08 10.89 7.20
N GLU A 189 5.23 11.44 7.57
CA GLU A 189 6.05 10.89 8.66
C GLU A 189 5.25 10.77 9.96
N ILE A 190 4.56 11.85 10.35
CA ILE A 190 3.72 11.87 11.57
C ILE A 190 2.59 10.84 11.49
N LEU A 191 1.90 10.78 10.36
CA LEU A 191 0.78 9.88 10.13
C LEU A 191 1.19 8.41 10.24
N LEU A 192 2.27 8.05 9.54
CA LEU A 192 2.74 6.67 9.46
C LEU A 192 3.37 6.20 10.77
N LEU A 193 4.14 7.08 11.43
CA LEU A 193 4.69 6.80 12.75
C LEU A 193 3.59 6.58 13.78
N HIS A 194 2.56 7.45 13.78
CA HIS A 194 1.40 7.26 14.65
C HIS A 194 0.71 5.92 14.39
N ALA A 195 0.46 5.57 13.12
CA ALA A 195 -0.17 4.30 12.77
C ALA A 195 0.67 3.11 13.23
N ALA A 196 1.99 3.13 13.01
CA ALA A 196 2.90 2.06 13.42
C ALA A 196 2.84 1.81 14.94
N VAL A 197 2.95 2.87 15.74
CA VAL A 197 3.03 2.77 17.21
C VAL A 197 1.67 2.45 17.84
N VAL A 198 0.62 3.21 17.47
CA VAL A 198 -0.70 3.07 18.11
C VAL A 198 -1.42 1.78 17.70
N LEU A 199 -1.25 1.36 16.45
CA LEU A 199 -1.84 0.14 15.93
C LEU A 199 -0.90 -1.07 16.05
N GLN A 200 0.31 -0.86 16.57
CA GLN A 200 1.31 -1.92 16.76
C GLN A 200 1.45 -2.78 15.49
N SER A 201 1.73 -2.12 14.36
CA SER A 201 1.86 -2.75 13.05
C SER A 201 3.12 -2.25 12.35
N TYR A 202 3.73 -3.08 11.52
CA TYR A 202 4.70 -2.58 10.56
C TYR A 202 3.98 -1.72 9.52
N VAL A 203 4.58 -0.60 9.12
CA VAL A 203 4.07 0.26 8.05
C VAL A 203 5.09 0.31 6.93
N VAL A 204 4.72 -0.24 5.78
CA VAL A 204 5.51 -0.28 4.55
C VAL A 204 4.99 0.80 3.63
N PHE A 205 5.65 1.95 3.62
CA PHE A 205 5.29 3.11 2.81
C PHE A 205 6.10 3.15 1.53
N VAL A 206 5.44 3.12 0.38
CA VAL A 206 6.09 3.13 -0.93
C VAL A 206 5.52 4.25 -1.78
N ASN A 207 6.31 5.31 -1.93
CA ASN A 207 5.98 6.46 -2.77
C ASN A 207 6.70 6.37 -4.11
N ARG A 208 6.07 6.87 -5.17
CA ARG A 208 6.80 7.12 -6.41
C ARG A 208 7.78 8.29 -6.25
N CYS A 209 8.72 8.40 -7.16
CA CYS A 209 9.61 9.56 -7.31
C CYS A 209 9.47 10.18 -8.71
N GLY A 210 10.31 11.18 -9.01
CA GLY A 210 10.37 11.82 -10.31
C GLY A 210 9.34 12.93 -10.52
N GLU A 211 9.32 13.47 -11.72
CA GLU A 211 8.43 14.57 -12.10
C GLU A 211 7.37 14.11 -13.09
N GLU A 212 6.13 14.52 -12.89
CA GLU A 212 5.02 14.28 -13.81
C GLU A 212 4.09 15.48 -13.78
N ASN A 213 3.78 16.06 -14.94
CA ASN A 213 2.88 17.20 -15.07
C ASN A 213 3.20 18.35 -14.10
N GLN A 214 4.47 18.81 -14.05
CA GLN A 214 4.95 19.88 -13.18
C GLN A 214 4.77 19.61 -11.66
N ARG A 215 4.58 18.36 -11.29
CA ARG A 215 4.55 17.91 -9.89
C ARG A 215 5.76 17.07 -9.62
N ASP A 216 6.43 17.41 -8.54
CA ASP A 216 7.58 16.69 -8.03
C ASP A 216 7.13 15.66 -6.99
N PHE A 217 7.34 14.38 -7.28
CA PHE A 217 7.07 13.25 -6.39
C PHE A 217 8.33 12.94 -5.61
N TRP A 218 8.30 13.18 -4.33
CA TRP A 218 9.49 13.27 -3.46
C TRP A 218 10.12 11.93 -3.06
N GLY A 219 9.56 10.78 -3.47
CA GLY A 219 10.09 9.48 -3.09
C GLY A 219 9.99 9.21 -1.60
N GLY A 220 11.12 8.99 -0.92
CA GLY A 220 11.19 8.83 0.52
C GLY A 220 10.50 7.58 1.05
N SER A 221 10.39 6.53 0.23
CA SER A 221 9.84 5.22 0.63
C SER A 221 10.56 4.69 1.86
N ARG A 222 9.82 4.14 2.82
CA ARG A 222 10.37 3.75 4.11
C ARG A 222 9.54 2.70 4.83
N VAL A 223 10.14 2.07 5.83
CA VAL A 223 9.46 1.10 6.71
C VAL A 223 9.54 1.56 8.16
N PHE A 224 8.40 1.62 8.83
CA PHE A 224 8.32 1.83 10.28
C PHE A 224 8.06 0.52 11.00
N SER A 225 8.80 0.29 12.10
CA SER A 225 8.52 -0.79 13.02
C SER A 225 7.38 -0.44 13.97
N PRO A 226 6.77 -1.42 14.65
CA PRO A 226 5.74 -1.19 15.67
C PRO A 226 6.26 -0.41 16.90
N SER A 227 7.58 -0.30 17.09
CA SER A 227 8.21 0.53 18.12
C SER A 227 8.45 1.99 17.66
N GLY A 228 8.14 2.31 16.40
CA GLY A 228 8.33 3.65 15.83
C GLY A 228 9.70 3.90 15.21
N GLU A 229 10.54 2.89 15.08
CA GLU A 229 11.83 2.99 14.40
C GLU A 229 11.67 2.98 12.89
N VAL A 230 12.48 3.77 12.18
CA VAL A 230 12.63 3.66 10.72
C VAL A 230 13.65 2.58 10.42
N LEU A 231 13.20 1.43 9.89
CA LEU A 231 14.07 0.30 9.56
C LEU A 231 14.92 0.56 8.31
N GLY A 232 14.44 1.42 7.42
CA GLY A 232 15.14 1.85 6.23
C GLY A 232 14.33 2.91 5.51
N GLN A 233 15.02 3.73 4.70
CA GLN A 233 14.43 4.83 3.93
C GLN A 233 15.24 5.11 2.67
N LEU A 234 14.56 5.36 1.55
CA LEU A 234 15.13 5.86 0.30
C LEU A 234 15.14 7.39 0.26
N GLY A 235 15.93 7.95 -0.64
CA GLY A 235 15.92 9.37 -0.98
C GLY A 235 14.85 9.72 -2.01
N SER A 236 15.15 10.71 -2.87
CA SER A 236 14.22 11.19 -3.92
C SER A 236 14.35 10.43 -5.25
N GLU A 237 15.41 9.65 -5.45
CA GLU A 237 15.69 8.97 -6.70
C GLU A 237 15.02 7.59 -6.78
N PRO A 238 14.82 7.04 -8.00
CA PRO A 238 14.42 5.65 -8.16
C PRO A 238 15.37 4.70 -7.43
N GLY A 239 14.83 3.66 -6.80
CA GLY A 239 15.65 2.72 -6.05
C GLY A 239 14.87 1.60 -5.39
N GLU A 240 15.59 0.70 -4.77
CA GLU A 240 15.07 -0.46 -4.05
C GLU A 240 15.53 -0.43 -2.60
N LEU A 241 14.69 -0.88 -1.69
CA LEU A 241 15.00 -0.96 -0.26
C LEU A 241 14.55 -2.30 0.29
N ASP A 242 15.48 -3.06 0.84
CA ASP A 242 15.18 -4.31 1.53
C ASP A 242 15.06 -4.11 3.02
N CYS A 243 14.02 -4.66 3.62
CA CYS A 243 13.80 -4.68 5.06
C CYS A 243 13.34 -6.06 5.52
N GLU A 244 13.77 -6.48 6.70
CA GLU A 244 13.26 -7.65 7.39
C GLU A 244 12.33 -7.23 8.52
N LEU A 245 11.11 -7.75 8.53
CA LEU A 245 10.09 -7.49 9.55
C LEU A 245 10.07 -8.65 10.53
N ASP A 246 10.42 -8.42 11.80
CA ASP A 246 10.37 -9.42 12.86
C ASP A 246 8.94 -9.54 13.42
N LEU A 247 8.18 -10.50 12.88
CA LEU A 247 6.80 -10.76 13.28
C LEU A 247 6.74 -11.36 14.70
N GLY A 248 7.80 -12.05 15.14
CA GLY A 248 7.92 -12.59 16.50
C GLY A 248 8.01 -11.46 17.54
N ALA A 249 8.83 -10.45 17.27
CA ALA A 249 8.94 -9.24 18.10
C ALA A 249 7.62 -8.47 18.15
N LEU A 250 6.96 -8.28 17.01
CA LEU A 250 5.63 -7.65 16.92
C LEU A 250 4.61 -8.36 17.82
N ARG A 251 4.49 -9.69 17.68
CA ARG A 251 3.53 -10.50 18.45
C ARG A 251 3.85 -10.48 19.94
N THR A 252 5.13 -10.39 20.29
CA THR A 252 5.57 -10.23 21.68
C THR A 252 5.18 -8.86 22.22
N LEU A 253 5.38 -7.78 21.45
CA LEU A 253 4.95 -6.43 21.82
C LEU A 253 3.44 -6.37 22.06
N ARG A 254 2.62 -6.93 21.16
CA ARG A 254 1.15 -6.97 21.29
C ARG A 254 0.69 -7.74 22.52
N ARG A 255 1.43 -8.76 22.98
CA ARG A 255 1.14 -9.48 24.23
C ARG A 255 1.53 -8.70 25.48
N GLN A 256 2.67 -7.98 25.43
CA GLN A 256 3.17 -7.22 26.57
C GLN A 256 2.45 -5.89 26.76
N TRP A 257 1.98 -5.31 25.67
CA TRP A 257 1.25 -4.03 25.66
C TRP A 257 0.01 -4.16 24.77
N PRO A 258 -1.11 -4.69 25.29
CA PRO A 258 -2.24 -5.17 24.50
C PRO A 258 -3.19 -4.04 24.04
N LEU A 259 -2.69 -2.98 23.41
CA LEU A 259 -3.47 -1.80 22.99
C LEU A 259 -4.68 -2.14 22.11
N LEU A 260 -4.51 -3.08 21.16
CA LEU A 260 -5.59 -3.49 20.27
C LEU A 260 -6.68 -4.26 21.02
N GLN A 261 -6.34 -5.02 22.08
CA GLN A 261 -7.32 -5.76 22.88
C GLN A 261 -8.14 -4.85 23.79
N GLU A 262 -7.58 -3.73 24.22
CA GLU A 262 -8.27 -2.72 25.04
C GLU A 262 -9.19 -1.81 24.23
N SER A 263 -9.13 -1.90 22.89
CA SER A 263 -9.96 -1.10 22.00
C SER A 263 -11.44 -1.49 22.09
N ARG A 264 -12.30 -0.49 22.05
CA ARG A 264 -13.77 -0.62 22.15
C ARG A 264 -14.42 -0.48 20.78
N ALA A 265 -14.29 -1.52 19.93
CA ALA A 265 -14.91 -1.54 18.60
C ALA A 265 -16.44 -1.39 18.66
N ASP A 266 -17.09 -1.95 19.70
CA ASP A 266 -18.52 -1.78 19.96
C ASP A 266 -18.92 -0.32 20.20
N LEU A 267 -18.10 0.43 20.95
CA LEU A 267 -18.32 1.85 21.20
C LEU A 267 -18.18 2.65 19.90
N ILE A 268 -17.10 2.41 19.17
CA ILE A 268 -16.82 3.13 17.91
C ILE A 268 -17.94 2.89 16.89
N ALA A 269 -18.38 1.64 16.71
CA ALA A 269 -19.45 1.30 15.79
C ALA A 269 -20.78 2.02 16.17
N ARG A 270 -21.14 2.03 17.45
CA ARG A 270 -22.35 2.71 17.95
C ARG A 270 -22.30 4.21 17.74
N GLU A 271 -21.16 4.86 18.11
CA GLU A 271 -21.02 6.31 17.95
C GLU A 271 -20.93 6.73 16.49
N ALA A 272 -20.26 5.93 15.63
CA ALA A 272 -20.25 6.18 14.19
C ALA A 272 -21.65 6.09 13.57
N SER A 273 -22.46 5.10 13.97
CA SER A 273 -23.86 4.98 13.51
C SER A 273 -24.68 6.18 13.98
N ARG A 274 -24.56 6.61 15.25
CA ARG A 274 -25.25 7.77 15.76
C ARG A 274 -24.92 9.05 14.97
N LEU A 275 -23.64 9.30 14.67
CA LEU A 275 -23.21 10.45 13.87
C LEU A 275 -23.76 10.40 12.44
N ALA A 276 -23.76 9.23 11.80
CA ALA A 276 -24.31 9.06 10.46
C ALA A 276 -25.83 9.31 10.40
N GLU A 277 -26.57 9.00 11.48
CA GLU A 277 -28.01 9.27 11.59
C GLU A 277 -28.30 10.78 11.81
N GLU A 278 -27.39 11.49 12.49
CA GLU A 278 -27.51 12.95 12.72
C GLU A 278 -27.23 13.79 11.46
N GLU A 279 -26.43 13.24 10.49
CA GLU A 279 -26.09 13.92 9.24
C GLU A 279 -27.09 13.63 8.09
N ALA A 280 -28.00 12.69 8.26
CA ALA A 280 -28.98 12.26 7.25
C ALA A 280 -30.25 13.09 7.29
#